data_ec62f3705ff21afecf9b6a14de45adfb
#
_entry.id   ec62f3705ff21afecf9b6a14de45adfb
#
_cell.length_a   1.000
_cell.length_b   1.000
_cell.length_c   1.000
_cell.angle_alpha   90.00
_cell.angle_beta   90.00
_cell.angle_gamma   90.00
#
_symmetry.space_group_name_H-M   'P 1'
#
loop_
_entity.id
_entity.type
_entity.pdbx_description
1 polymer ?
#
loop_
_entity_poly.entity_id
_entity_poly.type
_entity_poly.pdbx_seq_one_letter_code
_entity_poly.pdbx_strand_id
1 'polypeptide(L)'
;IIYAPHHSIERDGGFGMSNFVEQAQFFLDFAKNHPQYEFLIKPHPVLKSKCEATGFMTGEEYENYIEQWRELPNGNAYTLGNYYDVFKTSDILITDSSSFLGEYFVSGKPIVLLESKSRMPFNDFGLELRKGMYKPQEVEEIENILEEIFEHGNDSLKETRDRIIKKQFVLPEGGVAKRITDYIKKQLLL
;
A
#
# COMPACT_ATOMS: atom_id res chain seq x y z
N ILE A 1 3.61 -10.64 2.12
CA ILE A 1 3.68 -9.20 2.48
C ILE A 1 3.93 -8.38 1.24
N ILE A 2 3.13 -7.33 1.00
CA ILE A 2 3.43 -6.35 -0.06
C ILE A 2 4.04 -5.12 0.58
N TYR A 3 5.19 -4.67 0.11
CA TYR A 3 5.72 -3.34 0.36
C TYR A 3 5.49 -2.46 -0.88
N ALA A 4 4.68 -1.42 -0.75
CA ALA A 4 4.25 -0.59 -1.88
C ALA A 4 4.54 0.90 -1.65
N PRO A 5 5.78 1.35 -1.92
CA PRO A 5 6.16 2.74 -1.76
C PRO A 5 5.56 3.65 -2.84
N HIS A 6 5.12 4.85 -2.42
CA HIS A 6 4.63 5.89 -3.31
C HIS A 6 5.78 6.63 -4.01
N HIS A 7 5.46 7.34 -5.07
CA HIS A 7 6.46 8.06 -5.88
C HIS A 7 6.76 9.48 -5.40
N SER A 8 5.96 10.06 -4.50
CA SER A 8 6.16 11.46 -4.08
C SER A 8 7.21 11.59 -3.01
N ILE A 9 8.46 11.42 -3.43
CA ILE A 9 9.67 11.53 -2.60
C ILE A 9 10.20 12.96 -2.49
N GLU A 10 9.63 13.91 -3.25
CA GLU A 10 9.99 15.33 -3.14
C GLU A 10 9.50 15.90 -1.81
N ARG A 11 10.38 16.63 -1.13
CA ARG A 11 10.05 17.31 0.14
C ARG A 11 9.31 18.63 -0.08
N ASP A 12 9.55 19.27 -1.22
CA ASP A 12 8.99 20.58 -1.55
C ASP A 12 8.02 20.47 -2.74
N GLY A 13 6.75 20.84 -2.54
CA GLY A 13 5.76 21.00 -3.60
C GLY A 13 5.06 19.75 -4.12
N GLY A 14 5.30 18.58 -3.51
CA GLY A 14 4.63 17.31 -3.85
C GLY A 14 3.54 16.90 -2.86
N PHE A 15 3.00 15.69 -3.01
CA PHE A 15 2.04 15.11 -2.06
C PHE A 15 2.68 14.73 -0.71
N GLY A 16 4.02 14.69 -0.65
CA GLY A 16 4.78 14.39 0.57
C GLY A 16 4.45 13.05 1.22
N MET A 17 4.00 12.06 0.44
CA MET A 17 3.50 10.80 1.01
C MET A 17 4.61 9.81 1.29
N SER A 18 5.67 9.82 0.48
CA SER A 18 6.64 8.74 0.48
C SER A 18 7.72 8.89 1.55
N ASN A 19 7.97 7.78 2.22
CA ASN A 19 9.12 7.58 3.10
C ASN A 19 10.23 6.74 2.41
N PHE A 20 10.14 6.54 1.10
CA PHE A 20 11.04 5.65 0.37
C PHE A 20 12.50 6.04 0.52
N VAL A 21 12.82 7.34 0.49
CA VAL A 21 14.19 7.83 0.63
C VAL A 21 14.82 7.37 1.94
N GLU A 22 14.08 7.43 3.02
CA GLU A 22 14.54 7.08 4.37
C GLU A 22 14.46 5.58 4.65
N GLN A 23 13.54 4.86 4.00
CA GLN A 23 13.16 3.50 4.39
C GLN A 23 13.47 2.42 3.35
N ALA A 24 13.94 2.78 2.14
CA ALA A 24 14.19 1.79 1.09
C ALA A 24 15.14 0.68 1.55
N GLN A 25 16.28 1.05 2.14
CA GLN A 25 17.26 0.09 2.61
C GLN A 25 16.74 -0.72 3.80
N PHE A 26 16.02 -0.07 4.72
CA PHE A 26 15.41 -0.75 5.86
C PHE A 26 14.51 -1.91 5.40
N PHE A 27 13.60 -1.68 4.45
CA PHE A 27 12.68 -2.74 4.00
C PHE A 27 13.38 -3.88 3.26
N LEU A 28 14.44 -3.59 2.51
CA LEU A 28 15.25 -4.63 1.87
C LEU A 28 15.97 -5.50 2.92
N ASP A 29 16.59 -4.88 3.91
CA ASP A 29 17.27 -5.58 5.00
C ASP A 29 16.26 -6.31 5.91
N PHE A 30 15.10 -5.71 6.13
CA PHE A 30 14.01 -6.34 6.88
C PHE A 30 13.55 -7.64 6.20
N ALA A 31 13.29 -7.62 4.89
CA ALA A 31 12.91 -8.81 4.14
C ALA A 31 13.99 -9.89 4.21
N LYS A 32 15.27 -9.50 4.08
CA LYS A 32 16.41 -10.42 4.18
C LYS A 32 16.52 -11.08 5.56
N ASN A 33 16.19 -10.35 6.63
CA ASN A 33 16.31 -10.83 8.01
C ASN A 33 15.08 -11.61 8.49
N HIS A 34 13.99 -11.64 7.70
CA HIS A 34 12.74 -12.33 8.03
C HIS A 34 12.38 -13.40 6.98
N PRO A 35 13.21 -14.47 6.86
CA PRO A 35 13.02 -15.51 5.84
C PRO A 35 11.73 -16.34 6.02
N GLN A 36 11.03 -16.22 7.15
CA GLN A 36 9.74 -16.84 7.41
C GLN A 36 8.57 -16.18 6.66
N TYR A 37 8.76 -14.96 6.12
CA TYR A 37 7.75 -14.23 5.36
C TYR A 37 8.17 -14.08 3.90
N GLU A 38 7.20 -14.18 3.00
CA GLU A 38 7.39 -13.85 1.59
C GLU A 38 7.12 -12.36 1.35
N PHE A 39 8.05 -11.68 0.69
CA PHE A 39 7.96 -10.25 0.41
C PHE A 39 7.85 -9.95 -1.07
N LEU A 40 7.02 -8.97 -1.39
CA LEU A 40 6.88 -8.44 -2.73
C LEU A 40 6.98 -6.92 -2.69
N ILE A 41 8.04 -6.35 -3.27
CA ILE A 41 8.05 -4.91 -3.49
C ILE A 41 7.18 -4.56 -4.71
N LYS A 42 6.25 -3.64 -4.52
CA LYS A 42 5.42 -3.09 -5.60
C LYS A 42 5.56 -1.57 -5.67
N PRO A 43 6.62 -1.05 -6.28
CA PRO A 43 6.83 0.38 -6.36
C PRO A 43 5.78 1.02 -7.28
N HIS A 44 5.49 2.30 -7.03
CA HIS A 44 4.68 3.09 -7.96
C HIS A 44 5.39 3.21 -9.32
N PRO A 45 4.69 3.12 -10.47
CA PRO A 45 5.30 3.11 -11.80
C PRO A 45 6.25 4.28 -12.11
N VAL A 46 6.00 5.46 -11.53
CA VAL A 46 6.86 6.64 -11.74
C VAL A 46 7.92 6.84 -10.64
N LEU A 47 8.08 5.89 -9.69
CA LEU A 47 9.05 6.04 -8.61
C LEU A 47 10.49 6.13 -9.15
N LYS A 48 10.85 5.30 -10.14
CA LYS A 48 12.17 5.35 -10.78
C LYS A 48 12.49 6.75 -11.31
N SER A 49 11.61 7.29 -12.14
CA SER A 49 11.84 8.63 -12.74
C SER A 49 11.89 9.74 -11.68
N LYS A 50 11.21 9.57 -10.54
CA LYS A 50 11.29 10.50 -9.43
C LYS A 50 12.61 10.37 -8.66
N CYS A 51 13.13 9.18 -8.46
CA CYS A 51 14.46 8.97 -7.89
C CYS A 51 15.54 9.64 -8.75
N GLU A 52 15.47 9.46 -10.07
CA GLU A 52 16.39 10.12 -11.01
C GLU A 52 16.27 11.65 -10.97
N ALA A 53 15.05 12.16 -11.03
CA ALA A 53 14.80 13.61 -11.06
C ALA A 53 15.21 14.33 -9.76
N THR A 54 15.14 13.64 -8.61
CA THR A 54 15.55 14.20 -7.31
C THR A 54 17.02 13.96 -7.00
N GLY A 55 17.71 13.13 -7.80
CA GLY A 55 19.10 12.74 -7.54
C GLY A 55 19.26 11.76 -6.36
N PHE A 56 18.17 11.14 -5.91
CA PHE A 56 18.23 10.13 -4.84
C PHE A 56 18.89 8.83 -5.31
N MET A 57 18.53 8.36 -6.51
CA MET A 57 19.15 7.23 -7.20
C MET A 57 19.25 7.53 -8.68
N THR A 58 20.33 7.12 -9.31
CA THR A 58 20.40 7.01 -10.75
C THR A 58 19.50 5.89 -11.26
N GLY A 59 19.21 5.83 -12.55
CA GLY A 59 18.42 4.73 -13.13
C GLY A 59 19.06 3.35 -12.91
N GLU A 60 20.40 3.28 -12.94
CA GLU A 60 21.17 2.06 -12.68
C GLU A 60 21.06 1.64 -11.18
N GLU A 61 21.24 2.57 -10.27
CA GLU A 61 21.11 2.29 -8.83
C GLU A 61 19.69 1.83 -8.47
N TYR A 62 18.67 2.42 -9.10
CA TYR A 62 17.29 1.98 -8.89
C TYR A 62 17.05 0.55 -9.41
N GLU A 63 17.52 0.21 -10.62
CA GLU A 63 17.39 -1.15 -11.16
C GLU A 63 18.17 -2.17 -10.29
N ASN A 64 19.36 -1.81 -9.83
CA ASN A 64 20.12 -2.64 -8.91
C ASN A 64 19.39 -2.84 -7.57
N TYR A 65 18.70 -1.82 -7.06
CA TYR A 65 17.86 -1.95 -5.86
C TYR A 65 16.68 -2.91 -6.10
N ILE A 66 16.02 -2.81 -7.24
CA ILE A 66 14.91 -3.72 -7.60
C ILE A 66 15.41 -5.15 -7.81
N GLU A 67 16.61 -5.33 -8.40
CA GLU A 67 17.20 -6.67 -8.60
C GLU A 67 17.56 -7.34 -7.27
N GLN A 68 18.05 -6.60 -6.29
CA GLN A 68 18.29 -7.15 -4.95
C GLN A 68 17.02 -7.76 -4.34
N TRP A 69 15.85 -7.19 -4.58
CA TRP A 69 14.58 -7.79 -4.14
C TRP A 69 14.29 -9.13 -4.83
N ARG A 70 14.65 -9.28 -6.11
CA ARG A 70 14.47 -10.53 -6.87
C ARG A 70 15.46 -11.60 -6.48
N GLU A 71 16.64 -11.21 -6.03
CA GLU A 71 17.69 -12.12 -5.59
C GLU A 71 17.47 -12.69 -4.17
N LEU A 72 16.59 -12.09 -3.37
CA LEU A 72 16.22 -12.63 -2.07
C LEU A 72 15.47 -13.95 -2.24
N PRO A 73 15.81 -15.00 -1.47
CA PRO A 73 15.08 -16.29 -1.52
C PRO A 73 13.59 -16.17 -1.22
N ASN A 74 13.20 -15.18 -0.41
CA ASN A 74 11.85 -14.89 0.03
C ASN A 74 11.33 -13.53 -0.48
N GLY A 75 11.97 -12.98 -1.51
CA GLY A 75 11.64 -11.67 -2.07
C GLY A 75 11.32 -11.72 -3.55
N ASN A 76 10.58 -10.75 -4.03
CA ASN A 76 10.38 -10.51 -5.45
C ASN A 76 9.98 -9.05 -5.71
N ALA A 77 9.99 -8.63 -6.97
CA ALA A 77 9.59 -7.29 -7.39
C ALA A 77 8.49 -7.36 -8.44
N TYR A 78 7.38 -6.67 -8.20
CA TYR A 78 6.26 -6.57 -9.12
C TYR A 78 6.16 -5.17 -9.74
N THR A 79 6.57 -5.06 -10.99
CA THR A 79 6.61 -3.79 -11.73
C THR A 79 5.54 -3.69 -12.83
N LEU A 80 4.66 -4.71 -12.96
CA LEU A 80 3.59 -4.76 -13.95
C LEU A 80 2.38 -3.90 -13.55
N GLY A 81 1.53 -3.56 -14.53
CA GLY A 81 0.38 -2.67 -14.32
C GLY A 81 -0.79 -3.29 -13.55
N ASN A 82 -1.15 -4.54 -13.83
CA ASN A 82 -2.28 -5.21 -13.16
C ASN A 82 -1.80 -5.92 -11.89
N TYR A 83 -2.30 -5.49 -10.73
CA TYR A 83 -1.88 -5.96 -9.39
C TYR A 83 -3.03 -6.56 -8.56
N TYR A 84 -4.22 -6.74 -9.13
CA TYR A 84 -5.36 -7.25 -8.38
C TYR A 84 -5.14 -8.66 -7.85
N ASP A 85 -4.46 -9.52 -8.62
CA ASP A 85 -4.16 -10.88 -8.16
C ASP A 85 -3.12 -10.87 -7.03
N VAL A 86 -2.17 -9.92 -7.06
CA VAL A 86 -1.22 -9.71 -5.96
C VAL A 86 -1.97 -9.29 -4.69
N PHE A 87 -2.93 -8.38 -4.78
CA PHE A 87 -3.76 -7.98 -3.63
C PHE A 87 -4.62 -9.12 -3.09
N LYS A 88 -5.12 -10.01 -3.96
CA LYS A 88 -5.90 -11.18 -3.53
C LYS A 88 -5.05 -12.21 -2.79
N THR A 89 -3.83 -12.44 -3.22
CA THR A 89 -2.97 -13.50 -2.69
C THR A 89 -2.10 -13.07 -1.51
N SER A 90 -1.88 -11.78 -1.33
CA SER A 90 -1.12 -11.25 -0.18
C SER A 90 -1.94 -11.30 1.11
N ASP A 91 -1.27 -11.27 2.26
CA ASP A 91 -1.88 -11.27 3.58
C ASP A 91 -1.87 -9.90 4.24
N ILE A 92 -0.93 -9.03 3.89
CA ILE A 92 -0.79 -7.68 4.42
C ILE A 92 -0.18 -6.72 3.39
N LEU A 93 -0.59 -5.46 3.46
CA LEU A 93 -0.02 -4.36 2.68
C LEU A 93 0.69 -3.38 3.60
N ILE A 94 1.95 -3.08 3.32
CA ILE A 94 2.74 -2.00 3.94
C ILE A 94 2.91 -0.91 2.89
N THR A 95 2.39 0.29 3.14
CA THR A 95 2.40 1.35 2.12
C THR A 95 2.29 2.75 2.71
N ASP A 96 2.83 3.72 2.01
CA ASP A 96 2.62 5.15 2.19
C ASP A 96 1.71 5.76 1.11
N SER A 97 1.27 4.95 0.12
CA SER A 97 0.43 5.35 -1.00
C SER A 97 -1.04 5.47 -0.60
N SER A 98 -1.68 6.63 -0.90
CA SER A 98 -3.10 6.81 -0.61
C SER A 98 -4.03 6.07 -1.57
N SER A 99 -3.65 5.87 -2.84
CA SER A 99 -4.49 5.18 -3.82
C SER A 99 -4.72 3.71 -3.46
N PHE A 100 -3.69 3.01 -3.02
CA PHE A 100 -3.78 1.60 -2.62
C PHE A 100 -4.60 1.39 -1.34
N LEU A 101 -4.72 2.40 -0.47
CA LEU A 101 -5.50 2.26 0.76
C LEU A 101 -6.95 1.87 0.46
N GLY A 102 -7.63 2.61 -0.44
CA GLY A 102 -9.02 2.29 -0.78
C GLY A 102 -9.17 0.95 -1.52
N GLU A 103 -8.25 0.66 -2.43
CA GLU A 103 -8.31 -0.55 -3.26
C GLU A 103 -8.01 -1.84 -2.46
N TYR A 104 -7.05 -1.79 -1.55
CA TYR A 104 -6.69 -2.92 -0.71
C TYR A 104 -7.65 -3.10 0.47
N PHE A 105 -8.21 -2.01 0.99
CA PHE A 105 -9.07 -2.03 2.18
C PHE A 105 -10.29 -2.95 2.03
N VAL A 106 -10.86 -3.04 0.82
CA VAL A 106 -12.01 -3.92 0.53
C VAL A 106 -11.70 -5.41 0.71
N SER A 107 -10.43 -5.80 0.73
CA SER A 107 -10.02 -7.17 1.01
C SER A 107 -10.26 -7.60 2.46
N GLY A 108 -10.43 -6.63 3.37
CA GLY A 108 -10.51 -6.86 4.81
C GLY A 108 -9.18 -7.19 5.49
N LYS A 109 -8.10 -7.31 4.70
CA LYS A 109 -6.77 -7.67 5.19
C LYS A 109 -6.08 -6.49 5.89
N PRO A 110 -5.10 -6.77 6.76
CA PRO A 110 -4.35 -5.74 7.46
C PRO A 110 -3.61 -4.79 6.50
N ILE A 111 -3.56 -3.52 6.89
CA ILE A 111 -2.75 -2.49 6.22
C ILE A 111 -1.87 -1.82 7.28
N VAL A 112 -0.59 -1.72 7.00
CA VAL A 112 0.35 -0.87 7.73
C VAL A 112 0.54 0.40 6.91
N LEU A 113 0.04 1.51 7.43
CA LEU A 113 0.17 2.82 6.82
C LEU A 113 1.43 3.51 7.36
N LEU A 114 2.39 3.72 6.48
CA LEU A 114 3.60 4.49 6.77
C LEU A 114 3.28 5.98 6.61
N GLU A 115 3.20 6.70 7.72
CA GLU A 115 2.83 8.12 7.68
C GLU A 115 4.08 8.99 7.54
N SER A 116 4.10 9.81 6.50
CA SER A 116 5.11 10.88 6.34
C SER A 116 4.64 12.15 7.04
N LYS A 117 5.58 12.87 7.69
CA LYS A 117 5.33 14.15 8.36
C LYS A 117 4.95 15.28 7.38
N SER A 118 5.34 15.15 6.13
CA SER A 118 5.04 16.11 5.04
C SER A 118 3.78 15.79 4.25
N ARG A 119 3.08 14.71 4.61
CA ARG A 119 1.90 14.23 3.90
C ARG A 119 0.77 15.26 3.88
N MET A 120 0.17 15.46 2.71
CA MET A 120 -1.10 16.18 2.61
C MET A 120 -2.19 15.51 3.46
N PRO A 121 -3.06 16.30 4.13
CA PRO A 121 -4.15 15.76 4.93
C PRO A 121 -5.06 14.81 4.15
N PHE A 122 -5.55 13.78 4.81
CA PHE A 122 -6.60 12.93 4.25
C PHE A 122 -7.93 13.69 4.18
N ASN A 123 -8.73 13.39 3.18
CA ASN A 123 -10.15 13.73 3.19
C ASN A 123 -10.93 12.85 4.19
N ASP A 124 -12.22 13.15 4.39
CA ASP A 124 -13.07 12.44 5.37
C ASP A 124 -13.11 10.92 5.12
N PHE A 125 -13.13 10.49 3.86
CA PHE A 125 -13.09 9.07 3.50
C PHE A 125 -11.76 8.42 3.92
N GLY A 126 -10.65 9.04 3.60
CA GLY A 126 -9.32 8.56 4.00
C GLY A 126 -9.15 8.54 5.53
N LEU A 127 -9.68 9.55 6.25
CA LEU A 127 -9.68 9.58 7.71
C LEU A 127 -10.48 8.43 8.31
N GLU A 128 -11.59 8.04 7.68
CA GLU A 128 -12.39 6.89 8.14
C GLU A 128 -11.63 5.58 7.91
N LEU A 129 -11.05 5.37 6.71
CA LEU A 129 -10.25 4.16 6.42
C LEU A 129 -9.04 4.03 7.38
N ARG A 130 -8.38 5.14 7.67
CA ARG A 130 -7.20 5.20 8.55
C ARG A 130 -7.45 4.60 9.95
N LYS A 131 -8.70 4.59 10.43
CA LYS A 131 -9.06 3.98 11.72
C LYS A 131 -8.88 2.45 11.74
N GLY A 132 -8.95 1.81 10.58
CA GLY A 132 -8.75 0.37 10.41
C GLY A 132 -7.33 -0.04 10.02
N MET A 133 -6.35 0.88 10.08
CA MET A 133 -4.97 0.64 9.66
C MET A 133 -4.01 0.75 10.84
N TYR A 134 -2.99 -0.10 10.86
CA TYR A 134 -1.84 0.02 11.75
C TYR A 134 -0.99 1.22 11.32
N LYS A 135 -0.51 1.99 12.29
CA LYS A 135 0.24 3.24 12.05
C LYS A 135 1.43 3.27 13.00
N PRO A 136 2.51 2.54 12.66
CA PRO A 136 3.73 2.60 13.46
C PRO A 136 4.27 4.03 13.50
N GLN A 137 4.76 4.45 14.66
CA GLN A 137 5.44 5.74 14.81
C GLN A 137 6.88 5.64 14.29
N GLU A 138 7.50 4.51 14.57
CA GLU A 138 8.83 4.16 14.08
C GLU A 138 8.73 2.88 13.24
N VAL A 139 9.57 2.76 12.24
CA VAL A 139 9.51 1.65 11.27
C VAL A 139 9.81 0.30 11.91
N GLU A 140 10.58 0.28 12.99
CA GLU A 140 10.92 -0.91 13.78
C GLU A 140 9.69 -1.55 14.46
N GLU A 141 8.62 -0.79 14.71
CA GLU A 141 7.38 -1.33 15.28
C GLU A 141 6.64 -2.29 14.33
N ILE A 142 7.01 -2.30 13.04
CA ILE A 142 6.41 -3.18 12.02
C ILE A 142 6.63 -4.64 12.38
N GLU A 143 7.78 -5.01 12.92
CA GLU A 143 8.09 -6.36 13.34
C GLU A 143 7.05 -6.87 14.36
N ASN A 144 6.78 -6.10 15.40
CA ASN A 144 5.78 -6.44 16.42
C ASN A 144 4.36 -6.56 15.82
N ILE A 145 4.02 -5.71 14.85
CA ILE A 145 2.71 -5.78 14.17
C ILE A 145 2.60 -7.08 13.37
N LEU A 146 3.64 -7.48 12.66
CA LEU A 146 3.65 -8.72 11.88
C LEU A 146 3.61 -9.95 12.80
N GLU A 147 4.38 -9.96 13.90
CA GLU A 147 4.38 -11.02 14.89
C GLU A 147 2.99 -11.21 15.52
N GLU A 148 2.34 -10.13 15.97
CA GLU A 148 0.99 -10.18 16.52
C GLU A 148 -0.01 -10.78 15.52
N ILE A 149 0.06 -10.37 14.26
CA ILE A 149 -0.88 -10.83 13.23
C ILE A 149 -0.60 -12.27 12.81
N PHE A 150 0.66 -12.63 12.52
CA PHE A 150 0.98 -13.90 11.88
C PHE A 150 1.30 -15.01 12.87
N GLU A 151 1.99 -14.70 13.97
CA GLU A 151 2.38 -15.70 14.95
C GLU A 151 1.30 -15.89 16.05
N HIS A 152 0.66 -14.79 16.45
CA HIS A 152 -0.35 -14.83 17.52
C HIS A 152 -1.79 -14.79 16.99
N GLY A 153 -2.01 -14.59 15.68
CA GLY A 153 -3.34 -14.49 15.09
C GLY A 153 -4.16 -13.29 15.59
N ASN A 154 -3.47 -12.28 16.14
CA ASN A 154 -4.09 -11.13 16.80
C ASN A 154 -4.15 -9.91 15.84
N ASP A 155 -5.14 -9.89 14.97
CA ASP A 155 -5.46 -8.70 14.15
C ASP A 155 -6.46 -7.81 14.90
N SER A 156 -5.96 -6.98 15.80
CA SER A 156 -6.77 -6.12 16.69
C SER A 156 -7.65 -5.10 15.96
N LEU A 157 -7.37 -4.81 14.69
CA LEU A 157 -8.15 -3.86 13.88
C LEU A 157 -9.13 -4.51 12.91
N LYS A 158 -9.22 -5.84 12.89
CA LYS A 158 -10.09 -6.60 11.96
C LYS A 158 -11.56 -6.16 12.06
N GLU A 159 -12.13 -6.13 13.25
CA GLU A 159 -13.53 -5.74 13.46
C GLU A 159 -13.79 -4.29 13.02
N THR A 160 -12.82 -3.42 13.23
CA THR A 160 -12.92 -2.01 12.79
C THR A 160 -12.93 -1.94 11.26
N ARG A 161 -12.05 -2.69 10.57
CA ARG A 161 -12.05 -2.77 9.10
C ARG A 161 -13.37 -3.31 8.56
N ASP A 162 -13.85 -4.42 9.10
CA ASP A 162 -15.11 -5.05 8.68
C ASP A 162 -16.30 -4.10 8.80
N ARG A 163 -16.37 -3.32 9.88
CA ARG A 163 -17.41 -2.30 10.08
C ARG A 163 -17.30 -1.17 9.06
N ILE A 164 -16.08 -0.68 8.78
CA ILE A 164 -15.83 0.37 7.79
C ILE A 164 -16.19 -0.12 6.39
N ILE A 165 -15.80 -1.36 6.03
CA ILE A 165 -16.13 -1.95 4.73
C ILE A 165 -17.65 -1.99 4.53
N LYS A 166 -18.40 -2.50 5.50
CA LYS A 166 -19.86 -2.55 5.44
C LYS A 166 -20.51 -1.18 5.28
N LYS A 167 -19.90 -0.14 5.84
CA LYS A 167 -20.43 1.23 5.78
C LYS A 167 -20.05 1.96 4.49
N GLN A 168 -18.82 1.83 4.03
CA GLN A 168 -18.24 2.67 2.98
C GLN A 168 -18.24 2.00 1.60
N PHE A 169 -18.19 0.67 1.54
CA PHE A 169 -18.08 -0.08 0.29
C PHE A 169 -19.36 -0.86 0.00
N VAL A 170 -20.48 -0.15 -0.11
CA VAL A 170 -21.77 -0.77 -0.42
C VAL A 170 -21.83 -1.15 -1.90
N LEU A 171 -21.82 -2.45 -2.19
CA LEU A 171 -22.05 -2.94 -3.54
C LEU A 171 -23.55 -2.96 -3.82
N PRO A 172 -24.03 -2.24 -4.86
CA PRO A 172 -25.43 -2.24 -5.22
C PRO A 172 -25.85 -3.59 -5.83
N GLU A 173 -27.10 -3.98 -5.65
CA GLU A 173 -27.69 -5.14 -6.29
C GLU A 173 -27.49 -5.08 -7.80
N GLY A 174 -27.03 -6.19 -8.41
CA GLY A 174 -26.68 -6.24 -9.83
C GLY A 174 -25.33 -5.61 -10.19
N GLY A 175 -24.59 -5.09 -9.20
CA GLY A 175 -23.26 -4.53 -9.38
C GLY A 175 -23.22 -3.05 -9.76
N VAL A 176 -22.05 -2.44 -9.60
CA VAL A 176 -21.83 -1.01 -9.82
C VAL A 176 -22.07 -0.62 -11.29
N ALA A 177 -21.56 -1.41 -12.23
CA ALA A 177 -21.71 -1.15 -13.67
C ALA A 177 -23.18 -1.08 -14.09
N LYS A 178 -24.02 -2.01 -13.62
CA LYS A 178 -25.45 -2.00 -13.88
C LYS A 178 -26.11 -0.73 -13.35
N ARG A 179 -25.82 -0.35 -12.10
CA ARG A 179 -26.38 0.85 -11.49
C ARG A 179 -25.99 2.13 -12.26
N ILE A 180 -24.75 2.25 -12.68
CA ILE A 180 -24.29 3.38 -13.49
C ILE A 180 -25.03 3.40 -14.83
N THR A 181 -25.12 2.26 -15.51
CA THR A 181 -25.83 2.15 -16.81
C THR A 181 -27.30 2.50 -16.69
N ASP A 182 -27.97 2.00 -15.66
CA ASP A 182 -29.40 2.30 -15.43
C ASP A 182 -29.63 3.79 -15.12
N TYR A 183 -28.73 4.39 -14.35
CA TYR A 183 -28.78 5.83 -14.08
C TYR A 183 -28.60 6.66 -15.36
N ILE A 184 -27.58 6.35 -16.18
CA ILE A 184 -27.33 7.04 -17.45
C ILE A 184 -28.55 6.90 -18.39
N LYS A 185 -29.08 5.69 -18.55
CA LYS A 185 -30.27 5.45 -19.38
C LYS A 185 -31.46 6.30 -18.91
N LYS A 186 -31.69 6.34 -17.60
CA LYS A 186 -32.76 7.17 -17.01
C LYS A 186 -32.59 8.66 -17.31
N GLN A 187 -31.35 9.16 -17.32
CA GLN A 187 -31.08 10.57 -17.63
C GLN A 187 -31.19 10.88 -19.12
N LEU A 188 -30.90 9.93 -20.00
CA LEU A 188 -30.95 10.11 -21.44
C LEU A 188 -32.35 9.91 -22.02
N LEU A 189 -33.26 9.24 -21.31
CA LEU A 189 -34.66 9.03 -21.70
C LEU A 189 -35.61 10.12 -21.19
N LEU A 190 -35.06 11.15 -20.54
CA LEU A 190 -35.72 12.39 -20.11
C LEU A 190 -35.42 13.52 -21.09
#